data_a9d51853f289dec0b0ff27b6f4cb69a2
#
_entry.id   a9d51853f289dec0b0ff27b6f4cb69a2
#
_cell.length_a   1.000
_cell.length_b   1.000
_cell.length_c   1.000
_cell.angle_alpha   90.00
_cell.angle_beta   90.00
_cell.angle_gamma   90.00
#
_symmetry.space_group_name_H-M   'P 1'
#
loop_
_entity.id
_entity.type
_entity.pdbx_description
1 polymer ?
#
loop_
_entity_poly.entity_id
_entity_poly.type
_entity_poly.pdbx_seq_one_letter_code
_entity_poly.pdbx_strand_id
1 'polypeptide(L)'
;DTRKNHRNVWIMGSGEAYGQSAGSSGAYYLGDGLFISTDSAKSWSQITSTSGGVPTAFSTNWQLIWNVAVDPSAADTTTVIYAATYNNLMKSSDGGKTWKSIKTGGSYFTDVFVTQNGTVYFTMSSEGTNKGIWRSTNGVDFVNITPPFMQTQKYQRVVIGVDPQNENKVYFLANTSGWGKKTTNY
;
A
#
# COMPACT_ATOMS: atom_id res chain seq x y z
N ASP A 1 -6.57 -10.37 8.15
CA ASP A 1 -6.25 -11.56 7.35
C ASP A 1 -7.56 -12.27 6.96
N THR A 2 -7.77 -12.53 5.68
CA THR A 2 -9.03 -13.08 5.16
C THR A 2 -9.06 -14.62 5.16
N ARG A 3 -7.94 -15.29 5.42
CA ARG A 3 -7.86 -16.77 5.49
C ARG A 3 -8.73 -17.30 6.63
N LYS A 4 -9.35 -18.46 6.42
CA LYS A 4 -10.37 -19.03 7.31
C LYS A 4 -9.93 -19.12 8.78
N ASN A 5 -8.69 -19.51 9.03
CA ASN A 5 -8.15 -19.74 10.38
C ASN A 5 -7.43 -18.50 10.95
N HIS A 6 -7.42 -17.36 10.24
CA HIS A 6 -6.66 -16.16 10.60
C HIS A 6 -7.51 -14.89 10.69
N ARG A 7 -8.84 -15.01 10.69
CA ARG A 7 -9.75 -13.85 10.68
C ARG A 7 -9.69 -13.00 11.95
N ASN A 8 -9.10 -13.51 13.00
CA ASN A 8 -8.78 -12.79 14.22
C ASN A 8 -7.48 -11.97 14.12
N VAL A 9 -6.69 -12.17 13.06
CA VAL A 9 -5.46 -11.42 12.80
C VAL A 9 -5.77 -10.19 11.97
N TRP A 10 -5.44 -9.04 12.53
CA TRP A 10 -5.62 -7.73 11.90
C TRP A 10 -4.29 -7.00 11.85
N ILE A 11 -4.03 -6.29 10.77
CA ILE A 11 -2.81 -5.51 10.60
C ILE A 11 -3.21 -4.09 10.23
N MET A 12 -2.57 -3.12 10.85
CA MET A 12 -2.81 -1.69 10.65
C MET A 12 -1.49 -0.99 10.36
N GLY A 13 -1.48 -0.13 9.35
CA GLY A 13 -0.41 0.82 9.09
C GLY A 13 -0.68 2.15 9.78
N SER A 14 0.37 2.86 10.16
CA SER A 14 0.28 4.18 10.77
C SER A 14 0.95 5.26 9.93
N GLY A 15 0.58 6.51 10.22
CA GLY A 15 1.07 7.69 9.52
C GLY A 15 0.24 8.10 8.32
N GLU A 16 0.26 9.39 8.01
CA GLU A 16 -0.43 10.00 6.87
C GLU A 16 0.47 11.02 6.19
N ALA A 17 0.80 10.78 4.91
CA ALA A 17 1.70 11.65 4.17
C ALA A 17 1.01 12.88 3.57
N TYR A 18 -0.31 12.94 3.54
CA TYR A 18 -1.07 14.02 2.89
C TYR A 18 -2.41 14.24 3.58
N GLY A 19 -2.36 14.80 4.77
CA GLY A 19 -3.55 15.18 5.52
C GLY A 19 -4.01 16.60 5.20
N GLN A 20 -5.30 16.84 5.34
CA GLN A 20 -5.91 18.17 5.30
C GLN A 20 -6.42 18.56 6.69
N SER A 21 -5.56 18.56 7.68
CA SER A 21 -5.97 19.03 8.99
C SER A 21 -5.46 20.45 9.25
N ALA A 22 -6.21 21.18 10.06
CA ALA A 22 -5.86 22.52 10.54
C ALA A 22 -5.59 23.58 9.46
N GLY A 23 -6.25 23.49 8.30
CA GLY A 23 -6.18 24.52 7.27
C GLY A 23 -4.86 24.61 6.51
N SER A 24 -3.98 23.61 6.66
CA SER A 24 -2.72 23.50 5.93
C SER A 24 -2.76 22.32 4.97
N SER A 25 -2.68 22.60 3.67
CA SER A 25 -2.45 21.55 2.67
C SER A 25 -1.03 21.01 2.83
N GLY A 26 -0.88 19.68 2.97
CA GLY A 26 0.43 19.03 3.11
C GLY A 26 0.87 18.77 4.55
N ALA A 27 -0.07 18.68 5.49
CA ALA A 27 0.26 18.23 6.84
C ALA A 27 0.68 16.76 6.81
N TYR A 28 1.82 16.45 7.41
CA TYR A 28 2.31 15.10 7.62
C TYR A 28 2.02 14.69 9.06
N TYR A 29 1.43 13.51 9.21
CA TYR A 29 1.31 12.85 10.51
C TYR A 29 2.18 11.60 10.48
N LEU A 30 3.37 11.70 11.04
CA LEU A 30 4.30 10.58 11.06
C LEU A 30 3.77 9.51 12.02
N GLY A 31 3.72 8.28 11.53
CA GLY A 31 3.42 7.11 12.30
C GLY A 31 4.69 6.40 12.77
N ASP A 32 4.50 5.20 13.33
CA ASP A 32 5.60 4.35 13.76
C ASP A 32 5.37 2.89 13.34
N GLY A 33 5.34 2.69 12.02
CA GLY A 33 5.28 1.37 11.42
C GLY A 33 3.91 0.69 11.45
N LEU A 34 3.96 -0.64 11.48
CA LEU A 34 2.80 -1.52 11.47
C LEU A 34 2.47 -2.03 12.87
N PHE A 35 1.18 -2.23 13.10
CA PHE A 35 0.65 -2.84 14.31
C PHE A 35 -0.15 -4.08 13.94
N ILE A 36 -0.08 -5.11 14.77
CA ILE A 36 -0.79 -6.37 14.62
C ILE A 36 -1.66 -6.66 15.83
N SER A 37 -2.86 -7.16 15.57
CA SER A 37 -3.73 -7.77 16.56
C SER A 37 -3.91 -9.25 16.20
N THR A 38 -3.97 -10.12 17.20
CA THR A 38 -4.27 -11.55 17.05
C THR A 38 -5.57 -11.95 17.75
N ASP A 39 -6.35 -10.99 18.22
CA ASP A 39 -7.55 -11.16 19.03
C ASP A 39 -8.76 -10.37 18.52
N SER A 40 -8.86 -10.19 17.19
CA SER A 40 -9.94 -9.44 16.53
C SER A 40 -9.97 -7.95 16.93
N ALA A 41 -8.80 -7.32 16.94
CA ALA A 41 -8.58 -5.91 17.23
C ALA A 41 -8.88 -5.47 18.69
N LYS A 42 -8.93 -6.40 19.64
CA LYS A 42 -9.11 -6.07 21.05
C LYS A 42 -7.83 -5.53 21.69
N SER A 43 -6.68 -6.05 21.28
CA SER A 43 -5.36 -5.53 21.65
C SER A 43 -4.45 -5.43 20.42
N TRP A 44 -3.45 -4.55 20.50
CA TRP A 44 -2.51 -4.29 19.42
C TRP A 44 -1.08 -4.30 19.93
N SER A 45 -0.21 -4.89 19.14
CA SER A 45 1.24 -4.88 19.37
C SER A 45 1.94 -4.32 18.15
N GLN A 46 2.99 -3.55 18.35
CA GLN A 46 3.80 -3.03 17.27
C GLN A 46 4.62 -4.16 16.62
N ILE A 47 4.69 -4.17 15.30
CA ILE A 47 5.65 -4.98 14.55
C ILE A 47 6.99 -4.26 14.61
N THR A 48 7.82 -4.60 15.58
CA THR A 48 9.04 -3.86 15.96
C THR A 48 10.05 -3.71 14.83
N SER A 49 10.07 -4.62 13.86
CA SER A 49 10.91 -4.54 12.65
C SER A 49 10.54 -3.37 11.72
N THR A 50 9.38 -2.74 11.95
CA THR A 50 8.89 -1.59 11.18
C THR A 50 8.89 -0.30 11.99
N SER A 51 9.32 -0.32 13.25
CA SER A 51 9.42 0.88 14.07
C SER A 51 10.46 1.85 13.49
N GLY A 52 10.07 3.10 13.36
CA GLY A 52 10.93 4.21 12.95
C GLY A 52 11.45 5.03 14.12
N GLY A 53 11.05 4.67 15.35
CA GLY A 53 11.32 5.45 16.55
C GLY A 53 10.33 6.60 16.75
N VAL A 54 10.74 7.64 17.45
CA VAL A 54 9.85 8.75 17.83
C VAL A 54 9.38 9.50 16.55
N PRO A 55 8.07 9.63 16.30
CA PRO A 55 7.55 10.21 15.07
C PRO A 55 7.58 11.75 15.06
N THR A 56 8.66 12.34 15.51
CA THR A 56 8.87 13.81 15.54
C THR A 56 9.61 14.33 14.32
N ALA A 57 10.30 13.43 13.59
CA ALA A 57 11.01 13.76 12.36
C ALA A 57 10.96 12.56 11.40
N PHE A 58 10.82 12.82 10.10
CA PHE A 58 10.84 11.77 9.09
C PHE A 58 12.22 11.14 9.00
N SER A 59 12.33 9.85 9.32
CA SER A 59 13.58 9.10 9.32
C SER A 59 13.51 7.80 8.53
N THR A 60 12.31 7.28 8.32
CA THR A 60 12.10 6.01 7.60
C THR A 60 10.76 6.00 6.88
N ASN A 61 10.69 5.27 5.76
CA ASN A 61 9.47 5.10 4.98
C ASN A 61 8.34 4.38 5.76
N TRP A 62 8.67 3.69 6.84
CA TRP A 62 7.70 3.05 7.72
C TRP A 62 6.83 4.03 8.52
N GLN A 63 7.23 5.28 8.58
CA GLN A 63 6.44 6.33 9.22
C GLN A 63 5.25 6.80 8.38
N LEU A 64 5.16 6.38 7.11
CA LEU A 64 4.10 6.77 6.19
C LEU A 64 3.64 5.53 5.40
N ILE A 65 2.56 4.89 5.84
CA ILE A 65 2.02 3.67 5.26
C ILE A 65 0.66 3.95 4.65
N TRP A 66 0.55 3.76 3.33
CA TRP A 66 -0.67 4.01 2.58
C TRP A 66 -1.66 2.86 2.63
N ASN A 67 -1.15 1.63 2.55
CA ASN A 67 -1.97 0.43 2.57
C ASN A 67 -1.16 -0.79 3.00
N VAL A 68 -1.86 -1.80 3.49
CA VAL A 68 -1.31 -3.11 3.86
C VAL A 68 -2.22 -4.22 3.38
N ALA A 69 -1.64 -5.27 2.82
CA ALA A 69 -2.37 -6.44 2.36
C ALA A 69 -1.68 -7.73 2.85
N VAL A 70 -2.48 -8.66 3.34
CA VAL A 70 -2.02 -10.02 3.64
C VAL A 70 -2.34 -10.89 2.43
N ASP A 71 -1.41 -11.75 2.03
CA ASP A 71 -1.62 -12.68 0.92
C ASP A 71 -2.54 -13.83 1.36
N PRO A 72 -3.77 -13.89 0.85
CA PRO A 72 -4.71 -14.93 1.26
C PRO A 72 -4.41 -16.30 0.63
N SER A 73 -3.55 -16.36 -0.38
CA SER A 73 -3.10 -17.61 -1.01
C SER A 73 -1.94 -18.27 -0.28
N ALA A 74 -1.32 -17.57 0.67
CA ALA A 74 -0.21 -18.11 1.44
C ALA A 74 -0.66 -19.31 2.30
N ALA A 75 0.25 -20.27 2.51
CA ALA A 75 -0.02 -21.41 3.39
C ALA A 75 -0.36 -20.96 4.81
N ASP A 76 -1.21 -21.70 5.52
CA ASP A 76 -1.63 -21.38 6.89
C ASP A 76 -0.45 -21.22 7.88
N THR A 77 0.66 -21.86 7.61
CA THR A 77 1.87 -21.79 8.44
C THR A 77 2.73 -20.55 8.15
N THR A 78 2.39 -19.78 7.11
CA THR A 78 3.17 -18.64 6.65
C THR A 78 2.27 -17.41 6.49
N THR A 79 2.63 -16.30 7.11
CA THR A 79 1.93 -15.03 6.87
C THR A 79 2.77 -14.16 5.98
N VAL A 80 2.32 -13.97 4.73
CA VAL A 80 2.93 -13.07 3.76
C VAL A 80 2.20 -11.72 3.82
N ILE A 81 2.95 -10.65 4.04
CA ILE A 81 2.42 -9.31 4.19
C ILE A 81 3.09 -8.40 3.17
N TYR A 82 2.29 -7.58 2.51
CA TYR A 82 2.75 -6.48 1.67
C TYR A 82 2.36 -5.15 2.32
N ALA A 83 3.28 -4.20 2.32
CA ALA A 83 3.04 -2.85 2.80
C ALA A 83 3.43 -1.83 1.73
N ALA A 84 2.47 -1.02 1.31
CA ALA A 84 2.67 0.14 0.45
C ALA A 84 3.05 1.32 1.35
N THR A 85 4.33 1.59 1.46
CA THR A 85 4.88 2.68 2.26
C THR A 85 5.20 3.88 1.35
N TYR A 86 5.53 5.01 1.95
CA TYR A 86 6.19 6.08 1.21
C TYR A 86 7.38 5.51 0.43
N ASN A 87 7.39 5.70 -0.88
CA ASN A 87 8.47 5.30 -1.79
C ASN A 87 8.65 3.79 -2.06
N ASN A 88 8.03 2.87 -1.31
CA ASN A 88 8.33 1.43 -1.44
C ASN A 88 7.08 0.55 -1.46
N LEU A 89 7.22 -0.59 -2.16
CA LEU A 89 6.51 -1.81 -1.83
C LEU A 89 7.42 -2.71 -1.00
N MET A 90 7.02 -2.97 0.22
CA MET A 90 7.71 -3.86 1.14
C MET A 90 6.98 -5.20 1.22
N LYS A 91 7.73 -6.29 1.35
CA LYS A 91 7.20 -7.65 1.53
C LYS A 91 7.86 -8.33 2.71
N SER A 92 7.05 -8.93 3.56
CA SER A 92 7.47 -9.90 4.57
C SER A 92 6.92 -11.29 4.20
N SER A 93 7.71 -12.32 4.42
CA SER A 93 7.29 -13.72 4.26
C SER A 93 7.29 -14.50 5.57
N ASP A 94 7.42 -13.81 6.70
CA ASP A 94 7.59 -14.39 8.03
C ASP A 94 6.73 -13.71 9.12
N GLY A 95 5.59 -13.15 8.70
CA GLY A 95 4.66 -12.50 9.63
C GLY A 95 5.11 -11.13 10.13
N GLY A 96 5.97 -10.46 9.37
CA GLY A 96 6.44 -9.11 9.70
C GLY A 96 7.75 -9.10 10.50
N LYS A 97 8.43 -10.23 10.69
CA LYS A 97 9.71 -10.29 11.41
C LYS A 97 10.84 -9.68 10.60
N THR A 98 10.87 -9.96 9.28
CA THR A 98 11.82 -9.36 8.33
C THR A 98 11.12 -8.84 7.08
N TRP A 99 11.73 -7.86 6.43
CA TRP A 99 11.16 -7.18 5.27
C TRP A 99 12.17 -7.02 4.13
N LYS A 100 11.66 -7.21 2.92
CA LYS A 100 12.37 -6.90 1.69
C LYS A 100 11.67 -5.75 0.95
N SER A 101 12.44 -4.77 0.46
CA SER A 101 11.94 -3.82 -0.52
C SER A 101 11.85 -4.54 -1.87
N ILE A 102 10.64 -4.67 -2.38
CA ILE A 102 10.37 -5.31 -3.69
C ILE A 102 10.46 -4.29 -4.81
N LYS A 103 9.99 -3.07 -4.54
CA LYS A 103 10.04 -1.97 -5.49
C LYS A 103 10.20 -0.66 -4.76
N THR A 104 11.10 0.16 -5.28
CA THR A 104 11.35 1.52 -4.80
C THR A 104 11.45 2.45 -6.00
N GLY A 105 11.18 3.71 -5.87
CA GLY A 105 11.21 4.59 -7.03
C GLY A 105 10.91 6.06 -6.79
N GLY A 106 10.96 6.55 -5.57
CA GLY A 106 10.76 7.97 -5.26
C GLY A 106 9.32 8.45 -5.38
N SER A 107 8.35 7.55 -5.27
CA SER A 107 6.93 7.89 -5.34
C SER A 107 6.37 8.27 -3.97
N TYR A 108 5.63 9.37 -3.92
CA TYR A 108 4.99 9.81 -2.66
C TYR A 108 3.79 8.94 -2.30
N PHE A 109 3.04 8.48 -3.30
CA PHE A 109 1.82 7.70 -3.12
C PHE A 109 2.00 6.31 -3.69
N THR A 110 1.67 5.33 -2.89
CA THR A 110 1.69 3.91 -3.26
C THR A 110 0.37 3.26 -2.84
N ASP A 111 0.03 2.14 -3.45
CA ASP A 111 -1.08 1.30 -3.01
C ASP A 111 -0.78 -0.16 -3.33
N VAL A 112 -1.37 -1.10 -2.59
CA VAL A 112 -1.19 -2.52 -2.81
C VAL A 112 -2.49 -3.28 -2.57
N PHE A 113 -2.75 -4.25 -3.42
CA PHE A 113 -3.84 -5.21 -3.27
C PHE A 113 -3.36 -6.62 -3.63
N VAL A 114 -3.78 -7.62 -2.86
CA VAL A 114 -3.53 -9.04 -3.15
C VAL A 114 -4.87 -9.75 -3.31
N THR A 115 -5.04 -10.42 -4.44
CA THR A 115 -6.26 -11.18 -4.75
C THR A 115 -6.29 -12.52 -4.00
N GLN A 116 -7.43 -13.21 -3.99
CA GLN A 116 -7.57 -14.51 -3.30
C GLN A 116 -6.63 -15.59 -3.89
N ASN A 117 -6.29 -15.48 -5.16
CA ASN A 117 -5.35 -16.39 -5.83
C ASN A 117 -3.88 -15.93 -5.75
N GLY A 118 -3.56 -14.90 -4.94
CA GLY A 118 -2.20 -14.44 -4.71
C GLY A 118 -1.64 -13.50 -5.79
N THR A 119 -2.46 -13.01 -6.73
CA THR A 119 -2.01 -11.99 -7.65
C THR A 119 -1.88 -10.65 -6.92
N VAL A 120 -0.69 -10.06 -7.01
CA VAL A 120 -0.38 -8.78 -6.37
C VAL A 120 -0.48 -7.65 -7.38
N TYR A 121 -1.26 -6.64 -7.08
CA TYR A 121 -1.27 -5.35 -7.77
C TYR A 121 -0.64 -4.29 -6.89
N PHE A 122 0.17 -3.44 -7.49
CA PHE A 122 0.87 -2.36 -6.81
C PHE A 122 0.89 -1.11 -7.67
N THR A 123 0.74 0.05 -7.06
CA THR A 123 0.77 1.33 -7.77
C THR A 123 1.80 2.28 -7.18
N MET A 124 2.40 3.08 -8.04
CA MET A 124 3.33 4.16 -7.70
C MET A 124 2.95 5.42 -8.46
N SER A 125 2.92 6.55 -7.78
CA SER A 125 2.63 7.86 -8.37
C SER A 125 3.70 8.31 -9.37
N SER A 126 3.35 9.31 -10.18
CA SER A 126 4.12 9.68 -11.38
C SER A 126 5.41 10.45 -11.11
N GLU A 127 5.66 10.86 -9.88
CA GLU A 127 6.87 11.60 -9.51
C GLU A 127 8.13 10.72 -9.53
N GLY A 128 7.94 9.42 -9.29
CA GLY A 128 9.05 8.48 -9.17
C GLY A 128 9.56 7.91 -10.49
N THR A 129 10.70 7.25 -10.41
CA THR A 129 11.31 6.54 -11.56
C THR A 129 10.59 5.25 -11.91
N ASN A 130 10.01 4.57 -10.93
CA ASN A 130 9.23 3.33 -11.11
C ASN A 130 7.72 3.57 -11.06
N LYS A 131 7.28 4.69 -11.64
CA LYS A 131 5.87 5.06 -11.69
C LYS A 131 4.99 4.01 -12.38
N GLY A 132 3.70 4.02 -12.07
CA GLY A 132 2.70 3.26 -12.78
C GLY A 132 1.99 2.19 -11.98
N ILE A 133 1.36 1.30 -12.71
CA ILE A 133 0.59 0.18 -12.22
C ILE A 133 1.37 -1.10 -12.51
N TRP A 134 1.58 -1.90 -11.50
CA TRP A 134 2.40 -3.10 -11.55
C TRP A 134 1.58 -4.31 -11.13
N ARG A 135 1.85 -5.45 -11.77
CA ARG A 135 1.19 -6.73 -11.49
C ARG A 135 2.22 -7.84 -11.34
N SER A 136 2.00 -8.73 -10.38
CA SER A 136 2.80 -9.95 -10.19
C SER A 136 1.88 -11.13 -9.87
N THR A 137 2.20 -12.31 -10.40
CA THR A 137 1.51 -13.56 -10.07
C THR A 137 2.28 -14.44 -9.07
N ASN A 138 3.51 -14.03 -8.73
CA ASN A 138 4.38 -14.78 -7.82
C ASN A 138 4.92 -13.91 -6.65
N GLY A 139 4.53 -12.62 -6.62
CA GLY A 139 4.98 -11.67 -5.61
C GLY A 139 6.48 -11.34 -5.63
N VAL A 140 7.16 -11.62 -6.74
CA VAL A 140 8.59 -11.37 -6.98
C VAL A 140 8.82 -10.60 -8.27
N ASP A 141 8.33 -11.13 -9.38
CA ASP A 141 8.47 -10.54 -10.71
C ASP A 141 7.26 -9.66 -11.01
N PHE A 142 7.50 -8.37 -11.16
CA PHE A 142 6.46 -7.38 -11.44
C PHE A 142 6.55 -6.86 -12.87
N VAL A 143 5.44 -6.97 -13.58
CA VAL A 143 5.26 -6.42 -14.93
C VAL A 143 4.52 -5.08 -14.82
N ASN A 144 5.01 -4.06 -15.53
CA ASN A 144 4.31 -2.78 -15.65
C ASN A 144 3.12 -2.94 -16.60
N ILE A 145 1.91 -2.70 -16.08
CA ILE A 145 0.65 -2.77 -16.84
C ILE A 145 -0.02 -1.39 -16.99
N THR A 146 0.74 -0.32 -16.78
CA THR A 146 0.23 1.05 -16.90
C THR A 146 -0.31 1.29 -18.31
N PRO A 147 -1.57 1.71 -18.47
CA PRO A 147 -2.13 2.02 -19.78
C PRO A 147 -1.31 3.11 -20.49
N PRO A 148 -1.16 3.03 -21.83
CA PRO A 148 -0.35 3.98 -22.60
C PRO A 148 -0.72 5.44 -22.37
N PHE A 149 -2.01 5.75 -22.23
CA PHE A 149 -2.48 7.12 -21.99
C PHE A 149 -2.04 7.69 -20.64
N MET A 150 -1.79 6.84 -19.62
CA MET A 150 -1.29 7.26 -18.32
C MET A 150 0.22 7.48 -18.28
N GLN A 151 0.98 6.87 -19.17
CA GLN A 151 2.45 6.90 -19.10
C GLN A 151 3.03 8.31 -19.26
N THR A 152 2.34 9.17 -19.99
CA THR A 152 2.74 10.57 -20.23
C THR A 152 2.08 11.57 -19.28
N GLN A 153 1.14 11.13 -18.46
CA GLN A 153 0.37 12.01 -17.56
C GLN A 153 1.03 12.12 -16.19
N LYS A 154 0.72 13.24 -15.52
CA LYS A 154 0.99 13.39 -14.09
C LYS A 154 -0.20 12.86 -13.30
N TYR A 155 0.04 11.96 -12.39
CA TYR A 155 -0.96 11.45 -11.45
C TYR A 155 -0.31 11.23 -10.08
N GLN A 156 -1.11 11.37 -9.07
CA GLN A 156 -0.71 11.13 -7.68
C GLN A 156 -1.16 9.72 -7.25
N ARG A 157 -1.99 9.62 -6.23
CA ARG A 157 -2.47 8.33 -5.73
C ARG A 157 -3.29 7.59 -6.77
N VAL A 158 -3.02 6.31 -6.94
CA VAL A 158 -3.84 5.38 -7.71
C VAL A 158 -4.31 4.29 -6.77
N VAL A 159 -5.62 4.27 -6.48
CA VAL A 159 -6.25 3.29 -5.59
C VAL A 159 -6.69 2.08 -6.40
N ILE A 160 -6.54 0.89 -5.83
CA ILE A 160 -6.84 -0.39 -6.46
C ILE A 160 -8.14 -0.96 -5.89
N GLY A 161 -9.05 -1.36 -6.78
CA GLY A 161 -10.24 -2.13 -6.45
C GLY A 161 -10.31 -3.39 -7.29
N VAL A 162 -10.65 -4.53 -6.69
CA VAL A 162 -10.83 -5.81 -7.38
C VAL A 162 -12.26 -6.28 -7.19
N ASP A 163 -12.89 -6.75 -8.26
CA ASP A 163 -14.20 -7.37 -8.20
C ASP A 163 -14.13 -8.66 -7.36
N PRO A 164 -14.84 -8.75 -6.23
CA PRO A 164 -14.75 -9.90 -5.33
C PRO A 164 -15.32 -11.19 -5.94
N GLN A 165 -16.13 -11.08 -6.99
CA GLN A 165 -16.71 -12.22 -7.71
C GLN A 165 -15.89 -12.62 -8.94
N ASN A 166 -15.03 -11.72 -9.44
CA ASN A 166 -14.20 -11.97 -10.61
C ASN A 166 -12.87 -11.23 -10.51
N GLU A 167 -11.86 -11.85 -9.93
CA GLU A 167 -10.52 -11.28 -9.72
C GLU A 167 -9.78 -10.85 -11.00
N ASN A 168 -10.30 -11.21 -12.19
CA ASN A 168 -9.79 -10.72 -13.46
C ASN A 168 -10.29 -9.29 -13.79
N LYS A 169 -11.26 -8.78 -13.04
CA LYS A 169 -11.73 -7.40 -13.15
C LYS A 169 -11.10 -6.56 -12.07
N VAL A 170 -10.21 -5.67 -12.48
CA VAL A 170 -9.50 -4.75 -11.59
C VAL A 170 -9.76 -3.32 -12.03
N TYR A 171 -10.03 -2.47 -11.06
CA TYR A 171 -10.32 -1.06 -11.25
C TYR A 171 -9.22 -0.23 -10.63
N PHE A 172 -8.82 0.83 -11.31
CA PHE A 172 -7.83 1.78 -10.83
C PHE A 172 -8.43 3.18 -10.85
N LEU A 173 -8.46 3.82 -9.68
CA LEU A 173 -8.91 5.21 -9.54
C LEU A 173 -7.69 6.10 -9.30
N ALA A 174 -7.33 6.89 -10.30
CA ALA A 174 -6.16 7.78 -10.24
C ALA A 174 -6.57 9.22 -9.93
N ASN A 175 -5.86 9.86 -9.02
CA ASN A 175 -5.91 11.30 -8.84
C ASN A 175 -5.02 11.96 -9.90
N THR A 176 -5.63 12.57 -10.91
CA THR A 176 -4.94 13.19 -12.06
C THR A 176 -5.28 14.67 -12.16
N SER A 177 -4.27 15.53 -12.10
CA SER A 177 -4.44 16.97 -12.33
C SER A 177 -4.88 17.23 -13.78
N GLY A 178 -6.02 17.90 -13.98
CA GLY A 178 -6.51 18.28 -15.30
C GLY A 178 -7.25 17.19 -16.08
N TRP A 179 -7.39 15.99 -15.53
CA TRP A 179 -8.27 14.95 -16.03
C TRP A 179 -9.55 14.91 -15.20
N GLY A 180 -10.65 14.93 -15.89
CA GLY A 180 -11.92 15.24 -15.27
C GLY A 180 -12.06 16.76 -15.25
N LYS A 181 -12.82 17.30 -16.19
CA LYS A 181 -13.12 18.72 -16.20
C LYS A 181 -13.69 19.08 -14.84
N LYS A 182 -12.90 19.81 -14.06
CA LYS A 182 -13.46 20.67 -13.06
C LYS A 182 -14.38 21.61 -13.81
N THR A 183 -15.63 21.28 -13.92
CA THR A 183 -16.63 22.28 -14.29
C THR A 183 -16.63 23.26 -13.13
N THR A 184 -16.11 24.45 -13.38
CA THR A 184 -16.00 25.56 -12.43
C THR A 184 -17.36 26.16 -12.07
N ASN A 185 -18.41 25.39 -12.13
CA ASN A 185 -19.77 25.80 -11.80
C ASN A 185 -20.33 24.92 -10.70
N TYR A 186 -19.93 25.23 -9.49
CA TYR A 186 -20.69 24.96 -8.27
C TYR A 186 -20.78 26.27 -7.48
#